data_9ce99e4de79fca323299bfcc31ebe7b9
#
_entry.id   9ce99e4de79fca323299bfcc31ebe7b9
#
_cell.length_a   1.000
_cell.length_b   1.000
_cell.length_c   1.000
_cell.angle_alpha   90.00
_cell.angle_beta   90.00
_cell.angle_gamma   90.00
#
_symmetry.space_group_name_H-M   'P 1'
#
loop_
_entity.id
_entity.type
_entity.pdbx_description
1 polymer ?
#
loop_
_entity_poly.entity_id
_entity_poly.type
_entity_poly.pdbx_seq_one_letter_code
_entity_poly.pdbx_strand_id
1 'polypeptide(L)'
;SEIYYVRGTGTDPEIEVWNNVFMEFERSADGTLTPLPAPSIDTGMGLERVTAVLQQKDSNYDTDVFQPLLRRVSEMAGVTYGAAEKTAIPMRVVADHARATTFLIAHGVLPSNEWRGYVLRKIMRRAMRHGKHLGLNEPFLHQFVAVLAREMGDAYPELRTNQSMIEQTIVAEEKRFDAVLTDGLPRLEAEIARALETSERVLSGDAAFRLYDTFGVPFDFIEDTAATNDVRVDRAGYERAMENQRDKARAQSAFGSKKADEFAIADEAALKAVGDRFEGYTTTRLTSVPVVALFDQSRQPAQTLATGTTGFVVLEETPFYL
;
A
#
# COMPACT_ATOMS: atom_id res chain seq x y z
N SER A 1 -4.68 -14.79 -25.44
CA SER A 1 -5.48 -14.08 -26.46
C SER A 1 -6.07 -12.83 -25.86
N GLU A 2 -6.05 -11.75 -26.64
CA GLU A 2 -6.55 -10.45 -26.21
C GLU A 2 -7.63 -9.98 -27.19
N ILE A 3 -8.63 -9.30 -26.68
CA ILE A 3 -9.70 -8.70 -27.48
C ILE A 3 -9.54 -7.18 -27.40
N TYR A 4 -9.40 -6.57 -28.56
CA TYR A 4 -9.24 -5.13 -28.72
C TYR A 4 -10.50 -4.53 -29.37
N TYR A 5 -10.86 -3.36 -28.90
CA TYR A 5 -11.85 -2.52 -29.57
C TYR A 5 -11.12 -1.44 -30.38
N VAL A 6 -11.44 -1.35 -31.67
CA VAL A 6 -10.84 -0.37 -32.58
C VAL A 6 -11.68 0.90 -32.56
N ARG A 7 -11.10 2.01 -32.07
CA ARG A 7 -11.77 3.32 -32.00
C ARG A 7 -11.70 4.15 -33.30
N GLY A 8 -10.96 3.69 -34.28
CA GLY A 8 -10.71 4.40 -35.53
C GLY A 8 -9.29 4.98 -35.60
N THR A 9 -9.12 6.17 -36.18
CA THR A 9 -7.81 6.80 -36.40
C THR A 9 -7.48 7.80 -35.24
N GLY A 10 -6.51 7.49 -34.41
CA GLY A 10 -6.03 8.35 -33.32
C GLY A 10 -4.66 7.93 -32.84
N THR A 11 -4.15 8.59 -31.81
CA THR A 11 -2.88 8.24 -31.17
C THR A 11 -2.92 6.89 -30.44
N ASP A 12 -4.13 6.38 -30.14
CA ASP A 12 -4.36 5.10 -29.47
C ASP A 12 -5.60 4.44 -30.09
N PRO A 13 -5.49 3.91 -31.34
CA PRO A 13 -6.64 3.47 -32.13
C PRO A 13 -7.25 2.16 -31.60
N GLU A 14 -6.53 1.41 -30.79
CA GLU A 14 -6.95 0.10 -30.29
C GLU A 14 -6.90 0.09 -28.74
N ILE A 15 -8.00 -0.33 -28.13
CA ILE A 15 -8.09 -0.52 -26.69
C ILE A 15 -8.27 -1.99 -26.38
N GLU A 16 -7.35 -2.58 -25.64
CA GLU A 16 -7.54 -3.90 -25.05
C GLU A 16 -8.66 -3.85 -24.02
N VAL A 17 -9.71 -4.62 -24.25
CA VAL A 17 -10.87 -4.70 -23.33
C VAL A 17 -10.91 -6.01 -22.56
N TRP A 18 -10.34 -7.08 -23.10
CA TRP A 18 -10.38 -8.40 -22.48
C TRP A 18 -9.11 -9.18 -22.78
N ASN A 19 -8.46 -9.70 -21.73
CA ASN A 19 -7.31 -10.58 -21.82
C ASN A 19 -7.69 -12.00 -21.37
N ASN A 20 -7.27 -13.02 -22.13
CA ASN A 20 -7.49 -14.43 -21.83
C ASN A 20 -6.18 -15.19 -21.92
N VAL A 21 -5.70 -15.71 -20.79
CA VAL A 21 -4.48 -16.49 -20.66
C VAL A 21 -4.85 -17.97 -20.55
N PHE A 22 -4.44 -18.77 -21.53
CA PHE A 22 -4.66 -20.21 -21.55
C PHE A 22 -3.50 -20.89 -20.83
N MET A 23 -3.77 -21.48 -19.67
CA MET A 23 -2.76 -22.12 -18.82
C MET A 23 -2.84 -23.64 -19.02
N GLU A 24 -1.74 -24.22 -19.48
CA GLU A 24 -1.58 -25.67 -19.69
C GLU A 24 -0.55 -26.27 -18.75
N PHE A 25 0.41 -25.46 -18.27
CA PHE A 25 1.54 -25.91 -17.49
C PHE A 25 1.73 -25.09 -16.20
N GLU A 26 2.17 -25.76 -15.16
CA GLU A 26 2.77 -25.15 -13.98
C GLU A 26 4.28 -25.06 -14.15
N ARG A 27 4.88 -23.96 -13.79
CA ARG A 27 6.33 -23.75 -13.80
C ARG A 27 6.88 -23.74 -12.37
N SER A 28 7.68 -24.75 -12.05
CA SER A 28 8.36 -24.83 -10.76
C SER A 28 9.48 -23.80 -10.61
N ALA A 29 10.01 -23.62 -9.40
CA ALA A 29 11.08 -22.67 -9.11
C ALA A 29 12.39 -22.97 -9.88
N ASP A 30 12.64 -24.23 -10.21
CA ASP A 30 13.77 -24.68 -11.03
C ASP A 30 13.56 -24.52 -12.55
N GLY A 31 12.36 -24.02 -12.94
CA GLY A 31 11.99 -23.81 -14.34
C GLY A 31 11.35 -25.00 -15.03
N THR A 32 11.15 -26.13 -14.36
CA THR A 32 10.50 -27.30 -14.91
C THR A 32 9.02 -27.03 -15.19
N LEU A 33 8.54 -27.42 -16.38
CA LEU A 33 7.14 -27.31 -16.77
C LEU A 33 6.43 -28.63 -16.55
N THR A 34 5.39 -28.62 -15.74
CA THR A 34 4.53 -29.80 -15.48
C THR A 34 3.12 -29.51 -16.00
N PRO A 35 2.50 -30.42 -16.77
CA PRO A 35 1.12 -30.22 -17.21
C PRO A 35 0.18 -30.02 -16.01
N LEU A 36 -0.72 -29.07 -16.09
CA LEU A 36 -1.79 -28.90 -15.09
C LEU A 36 -2.73 -30.11 -15.13
N PRO A 37 -3.27 -30.54 -13.98
CA PRO A 37 -4.27 -31.61 -13.91
C PRO A 37 -5.51 -31.34 -14.75
N ALA A 38 -5.86 -30.07 -14.91
CA ALA A 38 -6.88 -29.58 -15.83
C ALA A 38 -6.42 -28.26 -16.43
N PRO A 39 -6.38 -28.12 -17.76
CA PRO A 39 -6.14 -26.82 -18.39
C PRO A 39 -7.16 -25.81 -17.92
N SER A 40 -6.73 -24.57 -17.70
CA SER A 40 -7.60 -23.50 -17.23
C SER A 40 -7.36 -22.20 -18.00
N ILE A 41 -8.31 -21.30 -17.91
CA ILE A 41 -8.21 -19.97 -18.53
C ILE A 41 -8.28 -18.94 -17.41
N ASP A 42 -7.21 -18.14 -17.30
CA ASP A 42 -7.23 -16.92 -16.51
C ASP A 42 -7.71 -15.78 -17.40
N THR A 43 -8.76 -15.08 -16.95
CA THR A 43 -9.41 -14.07 -17.78
C THR A 43 -9.57 -12.77 -16.99
N GLY A 44 -9.24 -11.65 -17.65
CA GLY A 44 -9.39 -10.31 -17.07
C GLY A 44 -10.02 -9.34 -18.07
N MET A 45 -11.14 -8.74 -17.68
CA MET A 45 -11.83 -7.72 -18.46
C MET A 45 -11.76 -6.39 -17.70
N GLY A 46 -11.30 -5.33 -18.37
CA GLY A 46 -11.22 -4.00 -17.76
C GLY A 46 -12.59 -3.36 -17.63
N LEU A 47 -13.12 -3.24 -16.40
CA LEU A 47 -14.42 -2.61 -16.15
C LEU A 47 -14.52 -1.23 -16.80
N GLU A 48 -13.54 -0.37 -16.57
CA GLU A 48 -13.54 1.00 -17.06
C GLU A 48 -13.41 1.04 -18.59
N ARG A 49 -12.57 0.18 -19.16
CA ARG A 49 -12.36 0.12 -20.62
C ARG A 49 -13.63 -0.33 -21.33
N VAL A 50 -14.26 -1.41 -20.85
CA VAL A 50 -15.52 -1.90 -21.42
C VAL A 50 -16.64 -0.87 -21.25
N THR A 51 -16.73 -0.24 -20.06
CA THR A 51 -17.72 0.82 -19.82
C THR A 51 -17.53 2.00 -20.76
N ALA A 52 -16.28 2.45 -20.97
CA ALA A 52 -16.00 3.54 -21.91
C ALA A 52 -16.41 3.18 -23.33
N VAL A 53 -16.14 1.97 -23.78
CA VAL A 53 -16.55 1.48 -25.11
C VAL A 53 -18.07 1.45 -25.23
N LEU A 54 -18.79 0.87 -24.25
CA LEU A 54 -20.26 0.76 -24.27
C LEU A 54 -20.96 2.12 -24.19
N GLN A 55 -20.39 3.07 -23.45
CA GLN A 55 -20.91 4.43 -23.32
C GLN A 55 -20.40 5.38 -24.42
N GLN A 56 -19.59 4.90 -25.35
CA GLN A 56 -19.00 5.68 -26.43
C GLN A 56 -18.21 6.91 -25.91
N LYS A 57 -17.39 6.68 -24.86
CA LYS A 57 -16.52 7.68 -24.24
C LYS A 57 -15.08 7.47 -24.67
N ASP A 58 -14.36 8.57 -24.89
CA ASP A 58 -12.95 8.53 -25.26
C ASP A 58 -12.04 8.28 -24.04
N SER A 59 -12.50 8.61 -22.86
CA SER A 59 -11.77 8.42 -21.60
C SER A 59 -12.57 7.61 -20.61
N ASN A 60 -11.89 6.73 -19.86
CA ASN A 60 -12.47 6.02 -18.72
C ASN A 60 -13.06 6.98 -17.67
N TYR A 61 -12.46 8.16 -17.54
CA TYR A 61 -12.91 9.20 -16.61
C TYR A 61 -14.22 9.89 -17.00
N ASP A 62 -14.64 9.78 -18.26
CA ASP A 62 -15.89 10.36 -18.76
C ASP A 62 -17.09 9.43 -18.61
N THR A 63 -16.86 8.22 -18.07
CA THR A 63 -17.91 7.24 -17.79
C THR A 63 -18.66 7.56 -16.48
N ASP A 64 -19.83 6.97 -16.33
CA ASP A 64 -20.64 7.06 -15.10
C ASP A 64 -19.94 6.49 -13.87
N VAL A 65 -18.95 5.61 -14.05
CA VAL A 65 -18.11 5.07 -12.96
C VAL A 65 -17.27 6.17 -12.27
N PHE A 66 -16.73 7.12 -13.03
CA PHE A 66 -15.85 8.17 -12.49
C PHE A 66 -16.51 9.54 -12.38
N GLN A 67 -17.53 9.84 -13.16
CA GLN A 67 -18.16 11.17 -13.16
C GLN A 67 -18.72 11.62 -11.81
N PRO A 68 -19.31 10.74 -10.93
CA PRO A 68 -19.71 11.14 -9.60
C PRO A 68 -18.53 11.56 -8.71
N LEU A 69 -17.39 10.88 -8.83
CA LEU A 69 -16.17 11.21 -8.09
C LEU A 69 -15.56 12.52 -8.57
N LEU A 70 -15.47 12.72 -9.89
CA LEU A 70 -14.96 13.96 -10.48
C LEU A 70 -15.85 15.17 -10.16
N ARG A 71 -17.17 14.99 -10.13
CA ARG A 71 -18.09 16.04 -9.63
C ARG A 71 -17.79 16.41 -8.20
N ARG A 72 -17.54 15.40 -7.34
CA ARG A 72 -17.19 15.66 -5.93
C ARG A 72 -15.87 16.43 -5.80
N VAL A 73 -14.83 16.07 -6.60
CA VAL A 73 -13.59 16.85 -6.64
C VAL A 73 -13.86 18.29 -7.08
N SER A 74 -14.65 18.47 -8.14
CA SER A 74 -15.02 19.80 -8.67
C SER A 74 -15.71 20.68 -7.62
N GLU A 75 -16.66 20.12 -6.89
CA GLU A 75 -17.39 20.81 -5.80
C GLU A 75 -16.44 21.27 -4.70
N MET A 76 -15.53 20.38 -4.25
CA MET A 76 -14.59 20.69 -3.16
C MET A 76 -13.53 21.71 -3.58
N ALA A 77 -13.01 21.59 -4.81
CA ALA A 77 -11.94 22.45 -5.31
C ALA A 77 -12.44 23.76 -5.92
N GLY A 78 -13.74 23.90 -6.18
CA GLY A 78 -14.30 25.06 -6.89
C GLY A 78 -13.83 25.15 -8.35
N VAL A 79 -13.44 24.02 -8.97
CA VAL A 79 -12.89 23.96 -10.33
C VAL A 79 -13.71 22.99 -11.17
N THR A 80 -14.06 23.38 -12.39
CA THR A 80 -14.76 22.51 -13.33
C THR A 80 -13.81 21.50 -13.97
N TYR A 81 -14.16 20.20 -13.92
CA TYR A 81 -13.40 19.16 -14.61
C TYR A 81 -13.38 19.42 -16.12
N GLY A 82 -12.21 19.31 -16.73
CA GLY A 82 -12.02 19.55 -18.17
C GLY A 82 -11.81 21.01 -18.57
N ALA A 83 -11.92 21.97 -17.65
CA ALA A 83 -11.68 23.39 -17.95
C ALA A 83 -10.22 23.69 -18.35
N ALA A 84 -9.25 22.97 -17.74
CA ALA A 84 -7.84 23.04 -18.07
C ALA A 84 -7.14 21.71 -17.77
N GLU A 85 -6.19 21.31 -18.61
CA GLU A 85 -5.44 20.06 -18.42
C GLU A 85 -4.64 20.05 -17.09
N LYS A 86 -4.09 21.20 -16.71
CA LYS A 86 -3.36 21.38 -15.45
C LYS A 86 -4.17 20.98 -14.21
N THR A 87 -5.48 21.19 -14.23
CA THR A 87 -6.40 20.82 -13.14
C THR A 87 -7.04 19.45 -13.38
N ALA A 88 -7.24 19.04 -14.63
CA ALA A 88 -7.87 17.77 -14.97
C ALA A 88 -7.04 16.56 -14.49
N ILE A 89 -5.72 16.59 -14.67
CA ILE A 89 -4.83 15.52 -14.22
C ILE A 89 -4.90 15.30 -12.69
N PRO A 90 -4.72 16.33 -11.84
CA PRO A 90 -4.90 16.17 -10.39
C PRO A 90 -6.28 15.63 -10.00
N MET A 91 -7.35 16.08 -10.67
CA MET A 91 -8.71 15.63 -10.39
C MET A 91 -8.90 14.14 -10.70
N ARG A 92 -8.36 13.66 -11.84
CA ARG A 92 -8.36 12.25 -12.22
C ARG A 92 -7.61 11.40 -11.17
N VAL A 93 -6.42 11.85 -10.76
CA VAL A 93 -5.63 11.14 -9.74
C VAL A 93 -6.39 11.04 -8.41
N VAL A 94 -7.00 12.15 -7.95
CA VAL A 94 -7.79 12.14 -6.71
C VAL A 94 -8.96 11.16 -6.82
N ALA A 95 -9.73 11.21 -7.91
CA ALA A 95 -10.89 10.34 -8.11
C ALA A 95 -10.52 8.85 -8.16
N ASP A 96 -9.49 8.50 -8.93
CA ASP A 96 -8.98 7.14 -9.07
C ASP A 96 -8.45 6.59 -7.73
N HIS A 97 -7.59 7.36 -7.07
CA HIS A 97 -6.96 6.94 -5.83
C HIS A 97 -7.93 6.92 -4.64
N ALA A 98 -8.95 7.77 -4.62
CA ALA A 98 -10.02 7.73 -3.64
C ALA A 98 -10.80 6.41 -3.72
N ARG A 99 -11.13 5.97 -4.95
CA ARG A 99 -11.78 4.67 -5.18
C ARG A 99 -10.90 3.52 -4.74
N ALA A 100 -9.65 3.47 -5.22
CA ALA A 100 -8.71 2.42 -4.84
C ALA A 100 -8.50 2.35 -3.33
N THR A 101 -8.32 3.48 -2.65
CA THR A 101 -8.17 3.58 -1.20
C THR A 101 -9.39 3.00 -0.47
N THR A 102 -10.58 3.40 -0.87
CA THR A 102 -11.83 2.96 -0.24
C THR A 102 -12.00 1.45 -0.33
N PHE A 103 -11.80 0.86 -1.51
CA PHE A 103 -11.90 -0.58 -1.70
C PHE A 103 -10.82 -1.36 -0.96
N LEU A 104 -9.57 -0.91 -0.99
CA LEU A 104 -8.48 -1.59 -0.26
C LEU A 104 -8.76 -1.63 1.24
N ILE A 105 -9.24 -0.53 1.83
CA ILE A 105 -9.58 -0.49 3.26
C ILE A 105 -10.83 -1.35 3.53
N ALA A 106 -11.85 -1.31 2.68
CA ALA A 106 -13.03 -2.16 2.80
C ALA A 106 -12.67 -3.66 2.84
N HIS A 107 -11.63 -4.06 2.11
CA HIS A 107 -11.09 -5.43 2.07
C HIS A 107 -10.01 -5.70 3.14
N GLY A 108 -9.88 -4.85 4.16
CA GLY A 108 -9.03 -5.07 5.32
C GLY A 108 -7.57 -4.65 5.17
N VAL A 109 -7.18 -3.99 4.07
CA VAL A 109 -5.84 -3.43 3.95
C VAL A 109 -5.78 -2.10 4.69
N LEU A 110 -4.94 -2.01 5.73
CA LEU A 110 -4.73 -0.79 6.49
C LEU A 110 -3.41 -0.11 6.12
N PRO A 111 -3.34 1.25 6.15
CA PRO A 111 -2.09 1.97 5.86
C PRO A 111 -0.99 1.58 6.84
N SER A 112 0.15 1.12 6.33
CA SER A 112 1.31 0.71 7.13
C SER A 112 2.63 1.09 6.46
N ASN A 113 3.76 0.77 7.09
CA ASN A 113 5.10 1.00 6.52
C ASN A 113 5.59 -0.16 5.65
N GLU A 114 4.86 -1.27 5.59
CA GLU A 114 5.30 -2.51 4.96
C GLU A 114 4.19 -3.12 4.09
N TRP A 115 4.59 -3.98 3.14
CA TRP A 115 3.72 -4.82 2.32
C TRP A 115 2.57 -4.05 1.65
N ARG A 116 1.39 -4.65 1.61
CA ARG A 116 0.19 -4.07 0.97
C ARG A 116 -0.22 -2.72 1.58
N GLY A 117 -0.07 -2.57 2.90
CA GLY A 117 -0.40 -1.33 3.59
C GLY A 117 0.51 -0.16 3.21
N TYR A 118 1.78 -0.43 2.88
CA TYR A 118 2.69 0.58 2.33
C TYR A 118 2.23 1.06 0.95
N VAL A 119 1.81 0.14 0.07
CA VAL A 119 1.28 0.51 -1.26
C VAL A 119 0.01 1.37 -1.12
N LEU A 120 -0.92 0.97 -0.25
CA LEU A 120 -2.10 1.78 0.07
C LEU A 120 -1.71 3.19 0.53
N ARG A 121 -0.77 3.29 1.47
CA ARG A 121 -0.27 4.57 1.97
C ARG A 121 0.30 5.45 0.86
N LYS A 122 1.06 4.88 -0.09
CA LYS A 122 1.55 5.60 -1.28
C LYS A 122 0.41 6.17 -2.13
N ILE A 123 -0.59 5.35 -2.42
CA ILE A 123 -1.78 5.76 -3.19
C ILE A 123 -2.49 6.93 -2.49
N MET A 124 -2.76 6.81 -1.20
CA MET A 124 -3.39 7.87 -0.41
C MET A 124 -2.59 9.16 -0.44
N ARG A 125 -1.29 9.11 -0.18
CA ARG A 125 -0.41 10.28 -0.15
C ARG A 125 -0.29 10.97 -1.50
N ARG A 126 -0.31 10.19 -2.60
CA ARG A 126 -0.35 10.75 -3.95
C ARG A 126 -1.65 11.51 -4.19
N ALA A 127 -2.80 10.97 -3.78
CA ALA A 127 -4.08 11.68 -3.87
C ALA A 127 -4.07 12.98 -3.06
N MET A 128 -3.56 12.94 -1.82
CA MET A 128 -3.46 14.11 -0.93
C MET A 128 -2.58 15.21 -1.54
N ARG A 129 -1.43 14.86 -2.15
CA ARG A 129 -0.59 15.81 -2.87
C ARG A 129 -1.34 16.49 -4.02
N HIS A 130 -2.03 15.71 -4.84
CA HIS A 130 -2.82 16.26 -5.93
C HIS A 130 -4.01 17.10 -5.44
N GLY A 131 -4.59 16.74 -4.29
CA GLY A 131 -5.59 17.57 -3.62
C GLY A 131 -5.03 18.94 -3.19
N LYS A 132 -3.82 18.99 -2.62
CA LYS A 132 -3.15 20.25 -2.29
C LYS A 132 -2.94 21.14 -3.53
N HIS A 133 -2.57 20.56 -4.68
CA HIS A 133 -2.47 21.30 -5.96
C HIS A 133 -3.81 21.87 -6.44
N LEU A 134 -4.93 21.29 -6.01
CA LEU A 134 -6.28 21.77 -6.27
C LEU A 134 -6.79 22.76 -5.19
N GLY A 135 -5.96 23.08 -4.19
CA GLY A 135 -6.32 23.97 -3.08
C GLY A 135 -7.07 23.30 -1.92
N LEU A 136 -7.13 21.95 -1.89
CA LEU A 136 -7.75 21.19 -0.79
C LEU A 136 -6.75 21.08 0.38
N ASN A 137 -6.89 21.98 1.35
CA ASN A 137 -5.95 22.09 2.47
C ASN A 137 -6.37 21.29 3.71
N GLU A 138 -7.65 21.00 3.85
CA GLU A 138 -8.20 20.17 4.94
C GLU A 138 -8.33 18.71 4.50
N PRO A 139 -8.46 17.73 5.44
CA PRO A 139 -8.76 16.35 5.10
C PRO A 139 -10.00 16.23 4.21
N PHE A 140 -9.87 15.60 3.07
CA PHE A 140 -10.91 15.58 2.05
C PHE A 140 -11.18 14.17 1.46
N LEU A 141 -10.17 13.30 1.48
CA LEU A 141 -10.22 12.01 0.78
C LEU A 141 -11.32 11.09 1.35
N HIS A 142 -11.58 11.17 2.66
CA HIS A 142 -12.65 10.44 3.32
C HIS A 142 -14.05 10.76 2.77
N GLN A 143 -14.26 11.94 2.19
CA GLN A 143 -15.57 12.37 1.68
C GLN A 143 -16.01 11.60 0.43
N PHE A 144 -15.09 10.87 -0.21
CA PHE A 144 -15.40 10.02 -1.35
C PHE A 144 -16.04 8.70 -0.95
N VAL A 145 -15.87 8.25 0.30
CA VAL A 145 -16.42 6.98 0.78
C VAL A 145 -17.94 6.95 0.65
N ALA A 146 -18.61 8.02 1.07
CA ALA A 146 -20.06 8.14 0.94
C ALA A 146 -20.53 8.15 -0.53
N VAL A 147 -19.76 8.78 -1.43
CA VAL A 147 -20.04 8.77 -2.88
C VAL A 147 -19.95 7.34 -3.40
N LEU A 148 -18.87 6.63 -3.09
CA LEU A 148 -18.66 5.25 -3.53
C LEU A 148 -19.69 4.28 -2.94
N ALA A 149 -20.04 4.42 -1.67
CA ALA A 149 -21.09 3.63 -1.04
C ALA A 149 -22.46 3.82 -1.71
N ARG A 150 -22.75 5.01 -2.23
CA ARG A 150 -23.98 5.28 -3.00
C ARG A 150 -23.90 4.67 -4.40
N GLU A 151 -22.81 4.90 -5.13
CA GLU A 151 -22.71 4.52 -6.55
C GLU A 151 -22.43 3.02 -6.73
N MET A 152 -21.66 2.40 -5.84
CA MET A 152 -21.19 1.01 -5.98
C MET A 152 -21.68 0.07 -4.87
N GLY A 153 -22.32 0.60 -3.83
CA GLY A 153 -22.70 -0.18 -2.65
C GLY A 153 -23.79 -1.23 -2.88
N ASP A 154 -24.48 -1.24 -4.01
CA ASP A 154 -25.43 -2.34 -4.37
C ASP A 154 -24.65 -3.57 -4.83
N ALA A 155 -23.56 -3.39 -5.57
CA ALA A 155 -22.67 -4.46 -6.01
C ALA A 155 -21.64 -4.85 -4.92
N TYR A 156 -21.29 -3.91 -4.04
CA TYR A 156 -20.27 -4.06 -2.99
C TYR A 156 -20.83 -3.58 -1.64
N PRO A 157 -21.69 -4.39 -0.97
CA PRO A 157 -22.38 -4.01 0.27
C PRO A 157 -21.44 -3.63 1.41
N GLU A 158 -20.20 -4.16 1.41
CA GLU A 158 -19.17 -3.85 2.38
C GLU A 158 -18.77 -2.37 2.42
N LEU A 159 -18.95 -1.64 1.33
CA LEU A 159 -18.72 -0.18 1.29
C LEU A 159 -19.69 0.56 2.21
N ARG A 160 -20.93 0.11 2.30
CA ARG A 160 -21.94 0.67 3.22
C ARG A 160 -21.72 0.20 4.65
N THR A 161 -21.50 -1.12 4.81
CA THR A 161 -21.33 -1.73 6.14
C THR A 161 -20.12 -1.17 6.87
N ASN A 162 -19.00 -0.95 6.16
CA ASN A 162 -17.74 -0.51 6.74
C ASN A 162 -17.49 1.00 6.56
N GLN A 163 -18.46 1.78 6.08
CA GLN A 163 -18.27 3.19 5.71
C GLN A 163 -17.57 3.99 6.82
N SER A 164 -18.07 3.95 8.03
CA SER A 164 -17.53 4.71 9.16
C SER A 164 -16.07 4.33 9.49
N MET A 165 -15.76 3.04 9.45
CA MET A 165 -14.39 2.55 9.68
C MET A 165 -13.44 3.00 8.58
N ILE A 166 -13.88 2.97 7.32
CA ILE A 166 -13.08 3.41 6.16
C ILE A 166 -12.79 4.91 6.28
N GLU A 167 -13.82 5.73 6.55
CA GLU A 167 -13.69 7.18 6.73
C GLU A 167 -12.71 7.53 7.86
N GLN A 168 -12.84 6.89 9.02
CA GLN A 168 -11.96 7.10 10.17
C GLN A 168 -10.50 6.74 9.85
N THR A 169 -10.28 5.63 9.15
CA THR A 169 -8.96 5.18 8.74
C THR A 169 -8.31 6.19 7.79
N ILE A 170 -9.07 6.68 6.82
CA ILE A 170 -8.60 7.70 5.88
C ILE A 170 -8.24 9.00 6.60
N VAL A 171 -9.15 9.53 7.43
CA VAL A 171 -8.91 10.76 8.20
C VAL A 171 -7.68 10.66 9.08
N ALA A 172 -7.46 9.51 9.73
CA ALA A 172 -6.30 9.30 10.57
C ALA A 172 -4.98 9.38 9.78
N GLU A 173 -4.92 8.78 8.58
CA GLU A 173 -3.74 8.86 7.72
C GLU A 173 -3.58 10.25 7.08
N GLU A 174 -4.68 10.92 6.69
CA GLU A 174 -4.64 12.31 6.18
C GLU A 174 -4.03 13.25 7.20
N LYS A 175 -4.50 13.24 8.45
CA LYS A 175 -3.96 14.07 9.53
C LYS A 175 -2.49 13.79 9.81
N ARG A 176 -2.10 12.50 9.79
CA ARG A 176 -0.71 12.09 9.99
C ARG A 176 0.20 12.59 8.86
N PHE A 177 -0.28 12.56 7.64
CA PHE A 177 0.48 13.00 6.48
C PHE A 177 0.49 14.53 6.33
N ASP A 178 -0.56 15.22 6.74
CA ASP A 178 -0.60 16.69 6.71
C ASP A 178 0.50 17.31 7.58
N ALA A 179 0.79 16.73 8.75
CA ALA A 179 1.93 17.13 9.57
C ALA A 179 3.27 17.00 8.82
N VAL A 180 3.46 15.92 8.05
CA VAL A 180 4.65 15.71 7.22
C VAL A 180 4.72 16.74 6.08
N LEU A 181 3.58 17.05 5.45
CA LEU A 181 3.53 18.03 4.36
C LEU A 181 3.82 19.44 4.84
N THR A 182 3.32 19.83 6.00
CA THR A 182 3.51 21.18 6.55
C THR A 182 4.99 21.49 6.78
N ASP A 183 5.76 20.53 7.30
CA ASP A 183 7.16 20.74 7.64
C ASP A 183 8.12 20.28 6.53
N GLY A 184 7.79 19.21 5.82
CA GLY A 184 8.66 18.55 4.86
C GLY A 184 8.58 19.10 3.45
N LEU A 185 7.38 19.44 2.96
CA LEU A 185 7.19 19.88 1.56
C LEU A 185 7.94 21.19 1.23
N PRO A 186 7.89 22.25 2.05
CA PRO A 186 8.65 23.47 1.74
C PRO A 186 10.17 23.23 1.67
N ARG A 187 10.67 22.27 2.46
CA ARG A 187 12.09 21.89 2.45
C ARG A 187 12.46 21.10 1.20
N LEU A 188 11.59 20.19 0.78
CA LEU A 188 11.76 19.44 -0.47
C LEU A 188 11.74 20.42 -1.67
N GLU A 189 10.82 21.36 -1.70
CA GLU A 189 10.75 22.39 -2.76
C GLU A 189 12.02 23.25 -2.80
N ALA A 190 12.57 23.60 -1.63
CA ALA A 190 13.84 24.32 -1.56
C ALA A 190 15.04 23.50 -2.09
N GLU A 191 15.09 22.20 -1.82
CA GLU A 191 16.15 21.33 -2.36
C GLU A 191 15.97 21.11 -3.88
N ILE A 192 14.74 21.01 -4.37
CA ILE A 192 14.44 20.95 -5.80
C ILE A 192 14.87 22.25 -6.50
N ALA A 193 14.56 23.43 -5.93
CA ALA A 193 14.98 24.71 -6.47
C ALA A 193 16.51 24.81 -6.57
N ARG A 194 17.24 24.37 -5.55
CA ARG A 194 18.71 24.33 -5.60
C ARG A 194 19.23 23.38 -6.69
N ALA A 195 18.60 22.21 -6.85
CA ALA A 195 18.99 21.26 -7.90
C ALA A 195 18.76 21.83 -9.30
N LEU A 196 17.72 22.64 -9.50
CA LEU A 196 17.42 23.32 -10.78
C LEU A 196 18.46 24.39 -11.13
N GLU A 197 19.15 24.96 -10.14
CA GLU A 197 20.26 25.91 -10.36
C GLU A 197 21.53 25.22 -10.88
N THR A 198 21.62 23.88 -10.78
CA THR A 198 22.74 23.10 -11.28
C THR A 198 22.49 22.55 -12.68
N SER A 199 23.55 22.38 -13.48
CA SER A 199 23.45 21.78 -14.81
C SER A 199 22.99 20.31 -14.80
N GLU A 200 23.25 19.59 -13.72
CA GLU A 200 22.95 18.17 -13.58
C GLU A 200 21.50 17.91 -13.18
N ARG A 201 20.83 18.87 -12.56
CA ARG A 201 19.47 18.77 -12.03
C ARG A 201 19.25 17.52 -11.18
N VAL A 202 20.15 17.31 -10.21
CA VAL A 202 20.12 16.16 -9.31
C VAL A 202 19.98 16.62 -7.87
N LEU A 203 18.94 16.14 -7.20
CA LEU A 203 18.79 16.24 -5.76
C LEU A 203 19.67 15.17 -5.11
N SER A 204 20.60 15.57 -4.24
CA SER A 204 21.58 14.65 -3.65
C SER A 204 20.93 13.61 -2.75
N GLY A 205 21.51 12.41 -2.68
CA GLY A 205 21.05 11.32 -1.82
C GLY A 205 21.06 11.70 -0.34
N ASP A 206 22.05 12.49 0.12
CA ASP A 206 22.10 12.98 1.50
C ASP A 206 20.98 13.98 1.82
N ALA A 207 20.57 14.83 0.88
CA ALA A 207 19.44 15.72 1.06
C ALA A 207 18.11 14.92 1.10
N ALA A 208 17.96 13.95 0.20
CA ALA A 208 16.82 13.05 0.19
C ALA A 208 16.72 12.24 1.50
N PHE A 209 17.86 11.75 2.00
CA PHE A 209 17.93 11.05 3.28
C PHE A 209 17.53 11.94 4.45
N ARG A 210 18.01 13.17 4.53
CA ARG A 210 17.61 14.13 5.58
C ARG A 210 16.11 14.42 5.56
N LEU A 211 15.53 14.60 4.37
CA LEU A 211 14.11 14.80 4.21
C LEU A 211 13.30 13.61 4.75
N TYR A 212 13.78 12.41 4.47
CA TYR A 212 13.17 11.17 4.95
C TYR A 212 13.34 10.96 6.46
N ASP A 213 14.59 11.00 6.96
CA ASP A 213 14.94 10.63 8.33
C ASP A 213 14.50 11.69 9.36
N THR A 214 14.70 12.97 9.03
CA THR A 214 14.45 14.09 9.96
C THR A 214 13.03 14.65 9.85
N PHE A 215 12.50 14.75 8.63
CA PHE A 215 11.21 15.40 8.37
C PHE A 215 10.10 14.40 7.99
N GLY A 216 10.42 13.10 7.96
CA GLY A 216 9.44 12.05 7.68
C GLY A 216 8.87 12.05 6.25
N VAL A 217 9.51 12.78 5.31
CA VAL A 217 9.06 12.83 3.90
C VAL A 217 9.40 11.49 3.25
N PRO A 218 8.42 10.72 2.76
CA PRO A 218 8.69 9.43 2.15
C PRO A 218 9.57 9.57 0.90
N PHE A 219 10.48 8.62 0.69
CA PHE A 219 11.42 8.69 -0.43
C PHE A 219 10.73 8.70 -1.79
N ASP A 220 9.70 7.88 -1.97
CA ASP A 220 8.87 7.87 -3.17
C ASP A 220 8.16 9.20 -3.43
N PHE A 221 7.75 9.91 -2.37
CA PHE A 221 7.19 11.25 -2.49
C PHE A 221 8.26 12.27 -2.94
N ILE A 222 9.49 12.14 -2.43
CA ILE A 222 10.64 12.95 -2.87
C ILE A 222 10.91 12.72 -4.36
N GLU A 223 10.98 11.46 -4.80
CA GLU A 223 11.24 11.10 -6.20
C GLU A 223 10.13 11.63 -7.13
N ASP A 224 8.87 11.36 -6.80
CA ASP A 224 7.72 11.80 -7.61
C ASP A 224 7.65 13.33 -7.72
N THR A 225 7.95 14.04 -6.61
CA THR A 225 7.92 15.51 -6.61
C THR A 225 9.09 16.09 -7.40
N ALA A 226 10.28 15.52 -7.25
CA ALA A 226 11.46 15.90 -8.01
C ALA A 226 11.26 15.65 -9.51
N ALA A 227 10.77 14.49 -9.90
CA ALA A 227 10.50 14.12 -11.30
C ALA A 227 9.46 15.06 -11.97
N THR A 228 8.43 15.49 -11.21
CA THR A 228 7.44 16.45 -11.70
C THR A 228 8.06 17.82 -12.03
N ASN A 229 9.22 18.14 -11.47
CA ASN A 229 9.99 19.35 -11.68
C ASN A 229 11.24 19.15 -12.56
N ASP A 230 11.33 18.06 -13.32
CA ASP A 230 12.49 17.69 -14.15
C ASP A 230 13.81 17.59 -13.37
N VAL A 231 13.74 17.17 -12.11
CA VAL A 231 14.88 16.91 -11.22
C VAL A 231 14.97 15.41 -10.93
N ARG A 232 16.16 14.84 -11.06
CA ARG A 232 16.44 13.44 -10.67
C ARG A 232 16.88 13.38 -9.21
N VAL A 233 16.68 12.25 -8.56
CA VAL A 233 17.18 11.99 -7.20
C VAL A 233 18.36 11.01 -7.27
N ASP A 234 19.45 11.27 -6.57
CA ASP A 234 20.56 10.32 -6.36
C ASP A 234 20.10 9.20 -5.42
N ARG A 235 19.40 8.20 -5.99
CA ARG A 235 18.92 7.02 -5.26
C ARG A 235 20.07 6.25 -4.62
N ALA A 236 21.19 6.06 -5.33
CA ALA A 236 22.33 5.31 -4.80
C ALA A 236 22.96 6.01 -3.58
N GLY A 237 23.03 7.33 -3.58
CA GLY A 237 23.45 8.12 -2.42
C GLY A 237 22.49 8.00 -1.25
N TYR A 238 21.18 8.03 -1.52
CA TYR A 238 20.16 7.81 -0.49
C TYR A 238 20.27 6.42 0.16
N GLU A 239 20.41 5.37 -0.64
CA GLU A 239 20.56 3.99 -0.15
C GLU A 239 21.81 3.82 0.72
N ARG A 240 22.94 4.41 0.31
CA ARG A 240 24.18 4.43 1.13
C ARG A 240 23.96 5.16 2.47
N ALA A 241 23.25 6.29 2.46
CA ALA A 241 22.96 7.03 3.69
C ALA A 241 22.05 6.23 4.63
N MET A 242 21.04 5.53 4.09
CA MET A 242 20.17 4.62 4.83
C MET A 242 20.94 3.45 5.46
N GLU A 243 21.85 2.84 4.72
CA GLU A 243 22.67 1.72 5.21
C GLU A 243 23.59 2.18 6.35
N ASN A 244 24.26 3.31 6.18
CA ASN A 244 25.07 3.93 7.21
C ASN A 244 24.27 4.22 8.50
N GLN A 245 23.03 4.66 8.37
CA GLN A 245 22.16 4.90 9.53
C GLN A 245 21.74 3.59 10.22
N ARG A 246 21.41 2.55 9.45
CA ARG A 246 21.11 1.22 9.99
C ARG A 246 22.30 0.62 10.74
N ASP A 247 23.51 0.78 10.21
CA ASP A 247 24.72 0.27 10.84
C ASP A 247 25.04 1.02 12.15
N LYS A 248 24.86 2.35 12.16
CA LYS A 248 24.96 3.15 13.39
C LYS A 248 23.92 2.72 14.44
N ALA A 249 22.65 2.51 14.03
CA ALA A 249 21.60 2.05 14.90
C ALA A 249 21.89 0.64 15.45
N ARG A 250 22.39 -0.29 14.62
CA ARG A 250 22.84 -1.62 15.04
C ARG A 250 24.03 -1.56 16.02
N ALA A 251 25.01 -0.70 15.76
CA ALA A 251 26.15 -0.50 16.65
C ALA A 251 25.72 0.06 18.01
N GLN A 252 24.78 1.00 18.06
CA GLN A 252 24.21 1.55 19.29
C GLN A 252 23.33 0.54 20.02
N SER A 253 22.54 -0.26 19.29
CA SER A 253 21.68 -1.31 19.84
C SER A 253 22.51 -2.49 20.40
N ALA A 254 23.68 -2.77 19.80
CA ALA A 254 24.59 -3.82 20.29
C ALA A 254 25.16 -3.51 21.70
N PHE A 255 25.11 -2.27 22.15
CA PHE A 255 25.53 -1.88 23.51
C PHE A 255 24.41 -1.92 24.56
N GLY A 256 23.13 -2.09 24.17
CA GLY A 256 21.98 -1.87 25.08
C GLY A 256 21.00 -3.02 25.31
N SER A 257 20.96 -4.09 24.53
CA SER A 257 19.89 -5.10 24.71
C SER A 257 20.20 -6.49 24.12
N LYS A 258 21.15 -7.22 24.69
CA LYS A 258 21.40 -8.61 24.25
C LYS A 258 21.02 -9.69 25.26
N LYS A 259 20.21 -9.42 26.31
CA LYS A 259 19.84 -10.49 27.26
C LYS A 259 18.40 -10.50 27.79
N ALA A 260 17.60 -9.49 27.51
CA ALA A 260 16.25 -9.42 28.12
C ALA A 260 15.12 -10.00 27.24
N ASP A 261 15.38 -10.23 25.95
CA ASP A 261 14.33 -10.65 24.99
C ASP A 261 14.47 -12.11 24.47
N GLU A 262 15.47 -12.85 24.89
CA GLU A 262 15.62 -14.25 24.52
C GLU A 262 14.97 -15.17 25.55
N PHE A 263 14.24 -16.20 25.07
CA PHE A 263 13.77 -17.27 25.93
C PHE A 263 14.95 -18.09 26.46
N ALA A 264 14.96 -18.39 27.74
CA ALA A 264 15.95 -19.28 28.34
C ALA A 264 15.62 -20.73 27.97
N ILE A 265 16.02 -21.15 26.75
CA ILE A 265 15.76 -22.48 26.25
C ILE A 265 16.82 -23.44 26.77
N ALA A 266 16.40 -24.42 27.58
CA ALA A 266 17.32 -25.40 28.20
C ALA A 266 17.79 -26.44 27.18
N ASP A 267 16.96 -26.83 26.20
CA ASP A 267 17.27 -27.78 25.14
C ASP A 267 16.69 -27.32 23.80
N GLU A 268 17.47 -26.49 23.10
CA GLU A 268 17.10 -25.96 21.78
C GLU A 268 16.99 -27.08 20.72
N ALA A 269 17.78 -28.15 20.85
CA ALA A 269 17.76 -29.25 19.90
C ALA A 269 16.47 -30.07 20.03
N ALA A 270 15.98 -30.30 21.25
CA ALA A 270 14.71 -30.98 21.48
C ALA A 270 13.52 -30.13 20.97
N LEU A 271 13.54 -28.82 21.17
CA LEU A 271 12.50 -27.89 20.63
C LEU A 271 12.48 -27.89 19.11
N LYS A 272 13.64 -27.81 18.46
CA LYS A 272 13.76 -27.90 17.00
C LYS A 272 13.34 -29.23 16.42
N ALA A 273 13.52 -30.33 17.17
CA ALA A 273 13.13 -31.69 16.74
C ALA A 273 11.60 -31.88 16.69
N VAL A 274 10.83 -31.13 17.48
CA VAL A 274 9.36 -31.18 17.47
C VAL A 274 8.81 -30.54 16.18
N GLY A 275 9.53 -29.59 15.62
CA GLY A 275 9.12 -28.89 14.40
C GLY A 275 8.07 -27.82 14.65
N ASP A 276 7.59 -27.27 13.56
CA ASP A 276 6.60 -26.19 13.50
C ASP A 276 5.48 -26.64 12.58
N ARG A 277 4.31 -26.99 13.15
CA ARG A 277 3.12 -27.35 12.36
C ARG A 277 2.03 -26.32 12.51
N PHE A 278 1.80 -25.59 11.43
CA PHE A 278 0.71 -24.64 11.32
C PHE A 278 -0.50 -25.27 10.62
N GLU A 279 -1.61 -25.39 11.35
CA GLU A 279 -2.85 -26.03 10.88
C GLU A 279 -3.95 -24.99 10.54
N GLY A 280 -3.66 -23.70 10.60
CA GLY A 280 -4.62 -22.63 10.41
C GLY A 280 -5.24 -22.53 9.00
N TYR A 281 -4.69 -23.25 8.03
CA TYR A 281 -5.30 -23.34 6.68
C TYR A 281 -6.47 -24.34 6.64
N THR A 282 -6.50 -25.31 7.55
CA THR A 282 -7.47 -26.40 7.53
C THR A 282 -8.51 -26.29 8.65
N THR A 283 -8.12 -25.73 9.79
CA THR A 283 -8.99 -25.61 10.98
C THR A 283 -8.64 -24.37 11.81
N THR A 284 -9.65 -23.85 12.50
CA THR A 284 -9.48 -22.78 13.50
C THR A 284 -9.48 -23.34 14.93
N ARG A 285 -9.64 -24.68 15.10
CA ARG A 285 -9.72 -25.33 16.40
C ARG A 285 -8.99 -26.65 16.38
N LEU A 286 -8.01 -26.79 17.28
CA LEU A 286 -7.33 -28.04 17.58
C LEU A 286 -7.70 -28.52 19.00
N THR A 287 -7.71 -29.82 19.22
CA THR A 287 -8.01 -30.43 20.52
C THR A 287 -6.90 -31.39 20.89
N SER A 288 -6.55 -31.47 22.19
CA SER A 288 -5.53 -32.37 22.72
C SER A 288 -4.12 -32.12 22.16
N VAL A 289 -3.79 -30.88 21.85
CA VAL A 289 -2.46 -30.49 21.36
C VAL A 289 -1.46 -30.59 22.50
N PRO A 290 -0.33 -31.32 22.33
CA PRO A 290 0.73 -31.40 23.33
C PRO A 290 1.36 -30.03 23.59
N VAL A 291 1.58 -29.69 24.86
CA VAL A 291 2.38 -28.54 25.28
C VAL A 291 3.84 -28.98 25.33
N VAL A 292 4.67 -28.34 24.51
CA VAL A 292 6.09 -28.66 24.35
C VAL A 292 6.93 -27.94 25.40
N ALA A 293 6.62 -26.67 25.68
CA ALA A 293 7.31 -25.90 26.67
C ALA A 293 6.41 -24.77 27.26
N LEU A 294 6.71 -24.40 28.49
CA LEU A 294 6.11 -23.26 29.19
C LEU A 294 7.20 -22.29 29.63
N PHE A 295 6.92 -21.01 29.54
CA PHE A 295 7.79 -19.94 30.05
C PHE A 295 6.97 -18.96 30.84
N ASP A 296 7.53 -18.40 31.92
CA ASP A 296 6.93 -17.32 32.69
C ASP A 296 6.99 -15.98 31.93
N GLN A 297 6.45 -14.92 32.54
CA GLN A 297 6.46 -13.56 31.98
C GLN A 297 7.89 -13.04 31.71
N SER A 298 8.88 -13.53 32.45
CA SER A 298 10.30 -13.19 32.29
C SER A 298 11.02 -14.09 31.30
N ARG A 299 10.28 -14.92 30.55
CA ARG A 299 10.78 -15.90 29.55
C ARG A 299 11.70 -16.99 30.12
N GLN A 300 11.56 -17.27 31.44
CA GLN A 300 12.24 -18.37 32.07
C GLN A 300 11.40 -19.64 31.98
N PRO A 301 12.03 -20.85 31.85
CA PRO A 301 11.30 -22.09 31.78
C PRO A 301 10.43 -22.29 33.04
N ALA A 302 9.19 -22.73 32.83
CA ALA A 302 8.24 -22.98 33.90
C ALA A 302 7.63 -24.38 33.71
N GLN A 303 7.39 -25.09 34.80
CA GLN A 303 6.66 -26.36 34.76
C GLN A 303 5.14 -26.18 34.81
N THR A 304 4.71 -25.08 35.39
CA THR A 304 3.30 -24.67 35.51
C THR A 304 3.15 -23.18 35.44
N LEU A 305 2.03 -22.73 34.92
CA LEU A 305 1.60 -21.33 34.98
C LEU A 305 0.38 -21.20 35.91
N ALA A 306 0.47 -20.38 36.94
CA ALA A 306 -0.62 -20.19 37.89
C ALA A 306 -1.77 -19.41 37.23
N THR A 307 -3.00 -19.67 37.70
CA THR A 307 -4.18 -18.92 37.25
C THR A 307 -4.02 -17.42 37.48
N GLY A 308 -4.25 -16.61 36.47
CA GLY A 308 -4.12 -15.15 36.54
C GLY A 308 -2.71 -14.61 36.28
N THR A 309 -1.72 -15.46 36.00
CA THR A 309 -0.38 -15.03 35.57
C THR A 309 -0.26 -15.01 34.06
N THR A 310 0.60 -14.15 33.54
CA THR A 310 0.98 -14.13 32.13
C THR A 310 2.19 -15.01 31.90
N GLY A 311 2.21 -15.75 30.79
CA GLY A 311 3.33 -16.58 30.38
C GLY A 311 3.22 -16.97 28.92
N PHE A 312 4.18 -17.78 28.42
CA PHE A 312 4.24 -18.23 27.06
C PHE A 312 4.11 -19.76 27.02
N VAL A 313 3.37 -20.23 26.04
CA VAL A 313 3.11 -21.67 25.82
C VAL A 313 3.58 -22.04 24.43
N VAL A 314 4.44 -23.03 24.31
CA VAL A 314 4.86 -23.61 23.04
C VAL A 314 4.06 -24.89 22.81
N LEU A 315 3.38 -24.97 21.69
CA LEU A 315 2.54 -26.08 21.29
C LEU A 315 3.20 -26.85 20.14
N GLU A 316 2.93 -28.18 20.03
CA GLU A 316 3.42 -28.98 18.92
C GLU A 316 2.80 -28.54 17.58
N GLU A 317 1.54 -28.11 17.60
CA GLU A 317 0.82 -27.62 16.43
C GLU A 317 -0.10 -26.47 16.84
N THR A 318 -0.36 -25.54 15.93
CA THR A 318 -1.18 -24.36 16.20
C THR A 318 -2.02 -23.95 14.99
N PRO A 319 -3.29 -23.52 15.20
CA PRO A 319 -4.08 -22.88 14.17
C PRO A 319 -3.88 -21.37 14.14
N PHE A 320 -3.07 -20.79 15.04
CA PHE A 320 -2.82 -19.36 15.11
C PHE A 320 -1.62 -18.95 14.27
N TYR A 321 -1.78 -17.89 13.51
CA TYR A 321 -0.68 -17.23 12.82
C TYR A 321 0.22 -16.53 13.84
N LEU A 322 1.53 -16.64 13.66
CA LEU A 322 2.53 -15.89 14.44
C LEU A 322 2.66 -14.46 13.92
#